data_854b9e2e75f798a428eca678ebd988f2
#
_entry.id   854b9e2e75f798a428eca678ebd988f2
#
_cell.length_a   1.000
_cell.length_b   1.000
_cell.length_c   1.000
_cell.angle_alpha   90.00
_cell.angle_beta   90.00
_cell.angle_gamma   90.00
#
_symmetry.space_group_name_H-M   'P 1'
#
loop_
_entity.id
_entity.type
_entity.pdbx_description
1 polymer ?
#
loop_
_entity_poly.entity_id
_entity_poly.type
_entity_poly.pdbx_seq_one_letter_code
_entity_poly.pdbx_strand_id
1 'polypeptide(L)'
;MAVGFSSRIYYFYAVKKLYIIFVVVFAILLLLPFTVQTVVDLRGEKRFVSLDIFKDLLYTPFVRESRMAESAAKLNEAWFAARESIAGGSEVGESLEGVVSALSDLEAVALSVNSYAELDTAEADYKLLKLADTLVAALEDEPESFKTVDSTLKAVVAEFGQFSLWRALCGIKRYGLWTSRYLRAFEKKVEDENALVLKFRPQYQLAVWKLFSDPGEKVVLGSNCDPEWKNCAKRPGRWLFYRQDVEFLVQPSPLDVRSAKLDNPVQAILRFRDQLKAKGIELLVVVVPGKPSIYPERLTGVDGLKLAGHGKAILDSLNALGLNTVDLYTPLLAAKKYDERFGPLYLDDDTHWTPRGAELAAAVIAGSVLQLNAAGVIDLGSEALRYVPVDSSADRMGDIGEMSGLNKFDVFKVQQVTGHVVYQQAMDERILASRLLDVHDSVALEIDTTKTPFKDDFRKSKILILGDSFSRIYQTDAPVNAGWIAHFARNISRPVSSIVSDGGASTLVREKLARKAGVLKGKKLLIWEFVERDLRFGAEGWKTIEF
;
A
#
# COMPACT_ATOMS: atom_id res chain seq x y z
N MET A 1 63.99 -15.75 39.84
CA MET A 1 62.55 -16.09 39.75
C MET A 1 61.59 -14.97 40.21
N ALA A 2 62.01 -13.90 40.87
CA ALA A 2 61.11 -12.85 41.36
C ALA A 2 60.68 -11.82 40.30
N VAL A 3 61.42 -11.62 39.22
CA VAL A 3 61.10 -10.61 38.18
C VAL A 3 59.95 -11.06 37.25
N GLY A 4 59.72 -12.37 37.10
CA GLY A 4 58.66 -12.87 36.23
C GLY A 4 57.24 -12.86 36.84
N PHE A 5 57.13 -12.76 38.15
CA PHE A 5 55.85 -12.75 38.84
C PHE A 5 55.22 -11.36 38.86
N SER A 6 56.03 -10.31 38.99
CA SER A 6 55.60 -8.91 39.00
C SER A 6 55.03 -8.49 37.63
N SER A 7 55.63 -8.91 36.50
CA SER A 7 55.16 -8.59 35.16
C SER A 7 53.83 -9.26 34.81
N ARG A 8 53.57 -10.49 35.26
CA ARG A 8 52.29 -11.17 35.07
C ARG A 8 51.15 -10.52 35.85
N ILE A 9 51.40 -10.03 37.05
CA ILE A 9 50.42 -9.32 37.89
C ILE A 9 50.05 -7.98 37.23
N TYR A 10 51.03 -7.23 36.73
CA TYR A 10 50.80 -5.97 36.01
C TYR A 10 50.02 -6.20 34.69
N TYR A 11 50.35 -7.23 33.97
CA TYR A 11 49.61 -7.61 32.74
C TYR A 11 48.15 -7.98 33.05
N PHE A 12 47.90 -8.76 34.08
CA PHE A 12 46.54 -9.12 34.52
C PHE A 12 45.73 -7.90 35.00
N TYR A 13 46.36 -6.96 35.67
CA TYR A 13 45.72 -5.71 36.13
C TYR A 13 45.39 -4.77 34.93
N ALA A 14 46.29 -4.66 33.96
CA ALA A 14 46.10 -3.86 32.77
C ALA A 14 44.95 -4.44 31.89
N VAL A 15 44.92 -5.77 31.69
CA VAL A 15 43.86 -6.45 30.95
C VAL A 15 42.51 -6.30 31.64
N LYS A 16 42.47 -6.43 32.96
CA LYS A 16 41.24 -6.24 33.76
C LYS A 16 40.72 -4.80 33.66
N LYS A 17 41.58 -3.80 33.73
CA LYS A 17 41.20 -2.37 33.53
C LYS A 17 40.70 -2.13 32.10
N LEU A 18 41.37 -2.67 31.10
CA LEU A 18 40.94 -2.56 29.70
C LEU A 18 39.56 -3.20 29.48
N TYR A 19 39.33 -4.36 30.07
CA TYR A 19 38.03 -5.03 30.04
C TYR A 19 36.92 -4.21 30.68
N ILE A 20 37.19 -3.64 31.85
CA ILE A 20 36.23 -2.75 32.56
C ILE A 20 35.94 -1.52 31.70
N ILE A 21 36.95 -0.88 31.13
CA ILE A 21 36.78 0.27 30.24
C ILE A 21 35.92 -0.14 29.05
N PHE A 22 36.21 -1.30 28.44
CA PHE A 22 35.43 -1.81 27.30
C PHE A 22 33.96 -2.05 27.66
N VAL A 23 33.69 -2.68 28.80
CA VAL A 23 32.33 -2.91 29.31
C VAL A 23 31.59 -1.60 29.58
N VAL A 24 32.27 -0.63 30.18
CA VAL A 24 31.68 0.69 30.46
C VAL A 24 31.38 1.44 29.15
N VAL A 25 32.34 1.47 28.25
CA VAL A 25 32.13 2.09 26.91
C VAL A 25 30.99 1.41 26.16
N PHE A 26 30.94 0.09 26.18
CA PHE A 26 29.87 -0.67 25.57
C PHE A 26 28.51 -0.35 26.22
N ALA A 27 28.43 -0.30 27.54
CA ALA A 27 27.22 0.08 28.25
C ALA A 27 26.78 1.52 27.93
N ILE A 28 27.73 2.47 27.85
CA ILE A 28 27.43 3.85 27.44
C ILE A 28 26.90 3.87 26.01
N LEU A 29 27.56 3.19 25.07
CA LEU A 29 27.12 3.13 23.67
C LEU A 29 25.74 2.48 23.52
N LEU A 30 25.43 1.47 24.34
CA LEU A 30 24.13 0.81 24.36
C LEU A 30 23.00 1.72 24.88
N LEU A 31 23.29 2.49 25.94
CA LEU A 31 22.30 3.34 26.61
C LEU A 31 22.18 4.74 25.98
N LEU A 32 23.20 5.19 25.26
CA LEU A 32 23.24 6.55 24.69
C LEU A 32 22.08 6.86 23.75
N PRO A 33 21.71 5.97 22.79
CA PRO A 33 20.58 6.24 21.91
C PRO A 33 19.27 6.40 22.69
N PHE A 34 19.08 5.59 23.73
CA PHE A 34 17.90 5.60 24.57
C PHE A 34 17.80 6.89 25.43
N THR A 35 18.91 7.28 26.05
CA THR A 35 18.95 8.50 26.85
C THR A 35 18.77 9.77 26.03
N VAL A 36 19.41 9.84 24.86
CA VAL A 36 19.27 10.99 23.95
C VAL A 36 17.83 11.07 23.44
N GLN A 37 17.23 9.94 23.04
CA GLN A 37 15.84 9.93 22.61
C GLN A 37 14.90 10.40 23.71
N THR A 38 15.07 9.92 24.95
CA THR A 38 14.26 10.35 26.09
C THR A 38 14.37 11.87 26.33
N VAL A 39 15.57 12.44 26.20
CA VAL A 39 15.77 13.90 26.34
C VAL A 39 15.10 14.69 25.19
N VAL A 40 15.15 14.17 23.97
CA VAL A 40 14.51 14.79 22.80
C VAL A 40 12.99 14.74 22.94
N ASP A 41 12.44 13.60 23.37
CA ASP A 41 11.02 13.41 23.59
C ASP A 41 10.49 14.35 24.70
N LEU A 42 11.25 14.50 25.79
CA LEU A 42 10.94 15.44 26.90
C LEU A 42 10.89 16.91 26.45
N ARG A 43 11.73 17.30 25.48
CA ARG A 43 11.80 18.69 24.99
C ARG A 43 10.77 19.02 23.93
N GLY A 44 10.17 18.01 23.31
CA GLY A 44 9.42 18.19 22.06
C GLY A 44 7.91 18.06 22.17
N GLU A 45 7.30 17.92 23.36
CA GLU A 45 5.87 17.61 23.56
C GLU A 45 5.41 16.38 22.73
N LYS A 46 6.33 15.52 22.36
CA LYS A 46 6.09 14.38 21.50
C LYS A 46 5.96 13.09 22.30
N ARG A 47 5.34 12.13 21.70
CA ARG A 47 5.23 10.76 22.18
C ARG A 47 6.62 10.20 22.54
N PHE A 48 6.73 9.58 23.71
CA PHE A 48 7.94 8.89 24.17
C PHE A 48 8.09 7.53 23.47
N VAL A 49 8.69 7.52 22.28
CA VAL A 49 8.87 6.30 21.47
C VAL A 49 9.63 5.21 22.23
N SER A 50 10.65 5.61 23.00
CA SER A 50 11.44 4.69 23.81
C SER A 50 10.65 4.01 24.94
N LEU A 51 9.54 4.60 25.37
CA LEU A 51 8.67 4.05 26.43
C LEU A 51 7.44 3.31 25.88
N ASP A 52 7.21 3.32 24.58
CA ASP A 52 6.05 2.68 23.96
C ASP A 52 5.96 1.19 24.27
N ILE A 53 7.10 0.50 24.36
CA ILE A 53 7.13 -0.92 24.72
C ILE A 53 6.51 -1.18 26.12
N PHE A 54 6.80 -0.32 27.08
CA PHE A 54 6.22 -0.43 28.42
C PHE A 54 4.73 -0.08 28.44
N LYS A 55 4.34 0.91 27.63
CA LYS A 55 2.95 1.28 27.43
C LYS A 55 2.17 0.13 26.79
N ASP A 56 2.69 -0.47 25.73
CA ASP A 56 2.06 -1.58 25.03
C ASP A 56 1.98 -2.84 25.91
N LEU A 57 3.04 -3.13 26.70
CA LEU A 57 3.11 -4.29 27.57
C LEU A 57 2.19 -4.19 28.79
N LEU A 58 2.24 -3.05 29.49
CA LEU A 58 1.67 -2.94 30.83
C LEU A 58 0.35 -2.18 30.87
N TYR A 59 0.17 -1.19 30.00
CA TYR A 59 -0.97 -0.29 30.08
C TYR A 59 -2.04 -0.56 29.04
N THR A 60 -1.65 -0.72 27.78
CA THR A 60 -2.60 -0.83 26.65
C THR A 60 -3.61 -1.98 26.78
N PRO A 61 -3.22 -3.22 27.16
CA PRO A 61 -4.17 -4.32 27.29
C PRO A 61 -5.26 -4.06 28.32
N PHE A 62 -4.91 -3.47 29.47
CA PHE A 62 -5.85 -3.21 30.57
C PHE A 62 -6.80 -2.07 30.23
N VAL A 63 -6.28 -0.97 29.70
CA VAL A 63 -7.07 0.19 29.28
C VAL A 63 -8.01 -0.19 28.15
N ARG A 64 -7.52 -0.96 27.17
CA ARG A 64 -8.36 -1.45 26.07
C ARG A 64 -9.51 -2.31 26.59
N GLU A 65 -9.22 -3.26 27.47
CA GLU A 65 -10.25 -4.12 28.05
C GLU A 65 -11.32 -3.33 28.78
N SER A 66 -10.92 -2.30 29.54
CA SER A 66 -11.85 -1.40 30.22
C SER A 66 -12.70 -0.59 29.23
N ARG A 67 -12.09 -0.05 28.17
CA ARG A 67 -12.82 0.68 27.12
C ARG A 67 -13.74 -0.21 26.30
N MET A 68 -13.34 -1.46 26.04
CA MET A 68 -14.21 -2.43 25.38
C MET A 68 -15.49 -2.68 26.18
N ALA A 69 -15.37 -2.85 27.50
CA ALA A 69 -16.50 -3.04 28.39
C ALA A 69 -17.42 -1.81 28.41
N GLU A 70 -16.87 -0.61 28.47
CA GLU A 70 -17.62 0.65 28.43
C GLU A 70 -18.35 0.83 27.08
N SER A 71 -17.65 0.62 25.96
CA SER A 71 -18.25 0.77 24.63
C SER A 71 -19.32 -0.29 24.35
N ALA A 72 -19.13 -1.53 24.81
CA ALA A 72 -20.16 -2.58 24.70
C ALA A 72 -21.40 -2.26 25.53
N ALA A 73 -21.24 -1.65 26.72
CA ALA A 73 -22.37 -1.18 27.52
C ALA A 73 -23.14 -0.05 26.82
N LYS A 74 -22.44 0.94 26.27
CA LYS A 74 -23.05 2.04 25.49
C LYS A 74 -23.80 1.52 24.26
N LEU A 75 -23.22 0.56 23.54
CA LEU A 75 -23.89 -0.08 22.40
C LEU A 75 -25.19 -0.77 22.81
N ASN A 76 -25.18 -1.46 23.96
CA ASN A 76 -26.38 -2.11 24.49
C ASN A 76 -27.46 -1.09 24.87
N GLU A 77 -27.12 0.02 25.53
CA GLU A 77 -28.03 1.11 25.85
C GLU A 77 -28.62 1.75 24.60
N ALA A 78 -27.78 2.05 23.60
CA ALA A 78 -28.22 2.61 22.32
C ALA A 78 -29.21 1.67 21.61
N TRP A 79 -28.96 0.36 21.65
CA TRP A 79 -29.89 -0.63 21.07
C TRP A 79 -31.25 -0.67 21.78
N PHE A 80 -31.27 -0.64 23.09
CA PHE A 80 -32.56 -0.59 23.84
C PHE A 80 -33.33 0.69 23.53
N ALA A 81 -32.67 1.84 23.50
CA ALA A 81 -33.28 3.11 23.14
C ALA A 81 -33.85 3.10 21.69
N ALA A 82 -33.09 2.55 20.74
CA ALA A 82 -33.55 2.41 19.37
C ALA A 82 -34.80 1.53 19.26
N ARG A 83 -34.82 0.40 19.96
CA ARG A 83 -36.02 -0.50 19.99
C ARG A 83 -37.27 0.16 20.57
N GLU A 84 -37.13 0.94 21.64
CA GLU A 84 -38.26 1.70 22.22
C GLU A 84 -38.73 2.76 21.23
N SER A 85 -37.83 3.48 20.56
CA SER A 85 -38.16 4.49 19.56
C SER A 85 -38.92 3.90 18.37
N ILE A 86 -38.46 2.77 17.83
CA ILE A 86 -39.12 2.06 16.73
C ILE A 86 -40.48 1.53 17.16
N ALA A 87 -40.61 0.96 18.36
CA ALA A 87 -41.88 0.50 18.91
C ALA A 87 -42.86 1.66 19.12
N GLY A 88 -42.36 2.88 19.35
CA GLY A 88 -43.13 4.11 19.45
C GLY A 88 -43.51 4.73 18.09
N GLY A 89 -43.13 4.13 16.99
CA GLY A 89 -43.49 4.56 15.62
C GLY A 89 -42.52 5.54 14.95
N SER A 90 -41.29 5.68 15.48
CA SER A 90 -40.25 6.45 14.84
C SER A 90 -39.66 5.72 13.62
N GLU A 91 -39.07 6.48 12.69
CA GLU A 91 -38.42 5.92 11.51
C GLU A 91 -37.21 5.05 11.91
N VAL A 92 -37.09 3.87 11.30
CA VAL A 92 -36.06 2.87 11.64
C VAL A 92 -34.66 3.44 11.46
N GLY A 93 -34.41 4.16 10.35
CA GLY A 93 -33.09 4.74 10.03
C GLY A 93 -32.63 5.73 11.11
N GLU A 94 -33.50 6.68 11.49
CA GLU A 94 -33.20 7.69 12.52
C GLU A 94 -32.95 7.04 13.89
N SER A 95 -33.76 6.03 14.22
CA SER A 95 -33.65 5.32 15.51
C SER A 95 -32.35 4.51 15.62
N LEU A 96 -31.77 4.04 14.52
CA LEU A 96 -30.54 3.24 14.50
C LEU A 96 -29.23 4.06 14.42
N GLU A 97 -29.29 5.38 14.17
CA GLU A 97 -28.08 6.20 14.09
C GLU A 97 -27.21 6.12 15.37
N GLY A 98 -27.83 6.16 16.53
CA GLY A 98 -27.15 6.00 17.82
C GLY A 98 -26.46 4.65 17.99
N VAL A 99 -27.08 3.60 17.46
CA VAL A 99 -26.52 2.23 17.49
C VAL A 99 -25.32 2.11 16.57
N VAL A 100 -25.40 2.67 15.36
CA VAL A 100 -24.29 2.70 14.40
C VAL A 100 -23.10 3.47 14.96
N SER A 101 -23.35 4.61 15.61
CA SER A 101 -22.28 5.40 16.26
C SER A 101 -21.62 4.62 17.39
N ALA A 102 -22.41 4.00 18.28
CA ALA A 102 -21.88 3.21 19.40
C ALA A 102 -21.13 1.95 18.93
N LEU A 103 -21.58 1.32 17.83
CA LEU A 103 -20.86 0.21 17.20
C LEU A 103 -19.52 0.66 16.62
N SER A 104 -19.49 1.80 15.94
CA SER A 104 -18.24 2.37 15.40
C SER A 104 -17.24 2.68 16.51
N ASP A 105 -17.69 3.20 17.65
CA ASP A 105 -16.84 3.42 18.83
C ASP A 105 -16.27 2.11 19.39
N LEU A 106 -17.10 1.07 19.48
CA LEU A 106 -16.68 -0.26 19.93
C LEU A 106 -15.66 -0.87 18.97
N GLU A 107 -15.90 -0.78 17.66
CA GLU A 107 -14.97 -1.22 16.62
C GLU A 107 -13.64 -0.46 16.68
N ALA A 108 -13.69 0.86 16.87
CA ALA A 108 -12.46 1.67 17.02
C ALA A 108 -11.61 1.22 18.21
N VAL A 109 -12.24 0.85 19.32
CA VAL A 109 -11.52 0.29 20.49
C VAL A 109 -11.02 -1.12 20.20
N ALA A 110 -11.83 -1.96 19.56
CA ALA A 110 -11.47 -3.33 19.19
C ALA A 110 -10.28 -3.36 18.20
N LEU A 111 -10.28 -2.43 17.26
CA LEU A 111 -9.22 -2.26 16.25
C LEU A 111 -8.05 -1.40 16.74
N SER A 112 -8.12 -0.83 17.96
CA SER A 112 -7.01 -0.09 18.54
C SER A 112 -5.83 -1.03 18.76
N VAL A 113 -4.80 -0.84 17.96
CA VAL A 113 -3.58 -1.66 17.93
C VAL A 113 -2.53 -1.10 18.88
N ASN A 114 -1.56 -1.92 19.24
CA ASN A 114 -0.36 -1.44 19.90
C ASN A 114 0.43 -0.49 18.97
N SER A 115 1.44 0.17 19.50
CA SER A 115 2.20 1.18 18.77
C SER A 115 2.96 0.66 17.54
N TYR A 116 3.13 -0.66 17.37
CA TYR A 116 4.08 -1.26 16.42
C TYR A 116 3.57 -2.45 15.63
N ALA A 117 2.43 -3.02 16.00
CA ALA A 117 1.86 -4.13 15.27
C ALA A 117 0.42 -3.82 14.90
N GLU A 118 0.07 -3.97 13.63
CA GLU A 118 -1.31 -4.11 13.24
C GLU A 118 -1.82 -5.43 13.83
N LEU A 119 -2.94 -5.39 14.55
CA LEU A 119 -3.64 -6.60 14.96
C LEU A 119 -3.95 -7.41 13.72
N ASP A 120 -3.67 -8.70 13.81
CA ASP A 120 -4.19 -9.65 12.84
C ASP A 120 -5.72 -9.65 13.00
N THR A 121 -6.40 -8.87 12.15
CA THR A 121 -7.85 -8.65 12.22
C THR A 121 -8.65 -9.93 11.98
N ALA A 122 -8.00 -10.99 11.50
CA ALA A 122 -8.63 -12.30 11.34
C ALA A 122 -9.03 -12.95 12.68
N GLU A 123 -8.39 -12.58 13.80
CA GLU A 123 -8.80 -13.04 15.14
C GLU A 123 -9.60 -11.99 15.93
N ALA A 124 -9.62 -10.72 15.51
CA ALA A 124 -10.35 -9.68 16.17
C ALA A 124 -11.81 -9.72 15.70
N ASP A 125 -12.61 -10.40 16.46
CA ASP A 125 -14.02 -10.14 16.59
C ASP A 125 -14.90 -10.37 15.36
N TYR A 126 -14.85 -11.60 14.78
CA TYR A 126 -15.90 -12.12 13.89
C TYR A 126 -17.33 -11.79 14.38
N LYS A 127 -17.55 -11.72 15.70
CA LYS A 127 -18.82 -11.32 16.30
C LYS A 127 -19.15 -9.84 16.07
N LEU A 128 -18.18 -8.95 16.14
CA LEU A 128 -18.37 -7.52 15.86
C LEU A 128 -18.62 -7.26 14.38
N LEU A 129 -17.85 -7.91 13.49
CA LEU A 129 -18.08 -7.83 12.05
C LEU A 129 -19.47 -8.36 11.68
N LYS A 130 -19.88 -9.49 12.27
CA LYS A 130 -21.22 -10.04 12.07
C LYS A 130 -22.31 -9.12 12.60
N LEU A 131 -22.09 -8.40 13.70
CA LEU A 131 -23.04 -7.42 14.20
C LEU A 131 -23.13 -6.21 13.27
N ALA A 132 -22.01 -5.72 12.74
CA ALA A 132 -22.01 -4.64 11.76
C ALA A 132 -22.80 -5.01 10.50
N ASP A 133 -22.56 -6.20 9.95
CA ASP A 133 -23.29 -6.70 8.76
C ASP A 133 -24.78 -6.84 9.03
N THR A 134 -25.17 -7.31 10.24
CA THR A 134 -26.58 -7.45 10.63
C THR A 134 -27.27 -6.11 10.91
N LEU A 135 -26.54 -5.10 11.36
CA LEU A 135 -27.07 -3.74 11.50
C LEU A 135 -27.32 -3.08 10.14
N VAL A 136 -26.42 -3.29 9.19
CA VAL A 136 -26.61 -2.82 7.80
C VAL A 136 -27.85 -3.48 7.18
N ALA A 137 -28.04 -4.78 7.39
CA ALA A 137 -29.22 -5.50 6.91
C ALA A 137 -30.52 -5.02 7.59
N ALA A 138 -30.47 -4.66 8.89
CA ALA A 138 -31.62 -4.10 9.61
C ALA A 138 -32.04 -2.72 9.11
N LEU A 139 -31.09 -1.93 8.59
CA LEU A 139 -31.36 -0.65 7.95
C LEU A 139 -32.04 -0.80 6.56
N GLU A 140 -31.99 -1.99 5.96
CA GLU A 140 -32.61 -2.31 4.67
C GLU A 140 -34.03 -2.92 4.78
N ASP A 141 -34.68 -2.85 5.97
CA ASP A 141 -36.11 -3.13 6.20
C ASP A 141 -36.53 -4.61 6.25
N GLU A 142 -35.74 -5.52 6.80
CA GLU A 142 -36.17 -6.90 7.03
C GLU A 142 -36.48 -7.18 8.50
N PRO A 143 -37.76 -7.48 8.88
CA PRO A 143 -38.18 -7.74 10.29
C PRO A 143 -37.45 -8.92 10.96
N GLU A 144 -36.96 -9.88 10.20
CA GLU A 144 -36.17 -11.01 10.73
C GLU A 144 -34.76 -10.59 11.20
N SER A 145 -34.21 -9.52 10.66
CA SER A 145 -32.90 -9.03 11.02
C SER A 145 -32.81 -8.52 12.47
N PHE A 146 -33.89 -7.95 13.02
CA PHE A 146 -33.94 -7.46 14.41
C PHE A 146 -33.71 -8.57 15.45
N LYS A 147 -34.21 -9.79 15.22
CA LYS A 147 -33.95 -10.93 16.10
C LYS A 147 -32.51 -11.37 16.05
N THR A 148 -31.91 -11.32 14.86
CA THR A 148 -30.53 -11.66 14.64
C THR A 148 -29.60 -10.62 15.25
N VAL A 149 -29.92 -9.32 15.12
CA VAL A 149 -29.19 -8.22 15.78
C VAL A 149 -29.25 -8.40 17.31
N ASP A 150 -30.44 -8.64 17.90
CA ASP A 150 -30.61 -8.82 19.34
C ASP A 150 -29.78 -10.00 19.88
N SER A 151 -29.78 -11.13 19.17
CA SER A 151 -28.99 -12.30 19.56
C SER A 151 -27.47 -12.07 19.43
N THR A 152 -27.04 -11.37 18.39
CA THR A 152 -25.63 -11.06 18.16
C THR A 152 -25.13 -10.03 19.16
N LEU A 153 -25.91 -8.99 19.42
CA LEU A 153 -25.63 -7.99 20.44
C LEU A 153 -25.48 -8.61 21.83
N LYS A 154 -26.46 -9.46 22.23
CA LYS A 154 -26.35 -10.19 23.50
C LYS A 154 -25.08 -11.00 23.62
N ALA A 155 -24.61 -11.63 22.53
CA ALA A 155 -23.36 -12.36 22.52
C ALA A 155 -22.16 -11.42 22.67
N VAL A 156 -22.17 -10.24 22.02
CA VAL A 156 -21.10 -9.23 22.14
C VAL A 156 -21.06 -8.66 23.56
N VAL A 157 -22.21 -8.28 24.12
CA VAL A 157 -22.30 -7.74 25.48
C VAL A 157 -21.90 -8.79 26.53
N ALA A 158 -22.29 -10.05 26.35
CA ALA A 158 -21.90 -11.14 27.25
C ALA A 158 -20.36 -11.36 27.22
N GLU A 159 -19.74 -11.15 26.09
CA GLU A 159 -18.29 -11.33 25.94
C GLU A 159 -17.51 -10.11 26.40
N PHE A 160 -17.91 -8.90 26.04
CA PHE A 160 -17.14 -7.68 26.23
C PHE A 160 -17.73 -6.71 27.28
N GLY A 161 -18.97 -6.84 27.66
CA GLY A 161 -19.69 -5.89 28.52
C GLY A 161 -19.18 -5.80 29.96
N GLN A 162 -18.21 -6.64 30.35
CA GLN A 162 -17.55 -6.57 31.65
C GLN A 162 -16.04 -6.69 31.49
N PHE A 163 -15.30 -5.91 32.30
CA PHE A 163 -13.85 -6.03 32.37
C PHE A 163 -13.43 -7.44 32.79
N SER A 164 -12.51 -8.02 32.07
CA SER A 164 -11.95 -9.34 32.37
C SER A 164 -10.42 -9.27 32.49
N LEU A 165 -9.94 -9.51 33.72
CA LEU A 165 -8.50 -9.59 33.96
C LEU A 165 -7.83 -10.66 33.08
N TRP A 166 -8.52 -11.78 32.85
CA TRP A 166 -7.99 -12.85 32.00
C TRP A 166 -7.84 -12.40 30.55
N ARG A 167 -8.85 -11.71 29.99
CA ARG A 167 -8.75 -11.15 28.63
C ARG A 167 -7.66 -10.08 28.52
N ALA A 168 -7.50 -9.22 29.55
CA ALA A 168 -6.42 -8.26 29.59
C ALA A 168 -5.04 -8.94 29.60
N LEU A 169 -4.86 -9.99 30.40
CA LEU A 169 -3.63 -10.79 30.44
C LEU A 169 -3.40 -11.56 29.14
N CYS A 170 -4.45 -12.14 28.56
CA CYS A 170 -4.38 -12.76 27.23
C CYS A 170 -4.09 -11.73 26.15
N GLY A 171 -4.53 -10.47 26.33
CA GLY A 171 -4.19 -9.35 25.47
C GLY A 171 -2.68 -9.12 25.38
N ILE A 172 -1.96 -9.23 26.50
CA ILE A 172 -0.49 -9.19 26.48
C ILE A 172 0.08 -10.25 25.53
N LYS A 173 -0.46 -11.45 25.53
CA LYS A 173 -0.09 -12.52 24.59
C LYS A 173 -0.56 -12.23 23.16
N ARG A 174 -1.78 -11.79 22.99
CA ARG A 174 -2.40 -11.49 21.69
C ARG A 174 -1.67 -10.38 20.95
N TYR A 175 -1.18 -9.36 21.65
CA TYR A 175 -0.35 -8.31 21.07
C TYR A 175 1.05 -8.78 20.65
N GLY A 176 1.37 -10.05 20.89
CA GLY A 176 2.58 -10.68 20.39
C GLY A 176 3.86 -9.96 20.77
N LEU A 177 3.88 -9.30 21.93
CA LEU A 177 4.99 -8.48 22.39
C LEU A 177 6.31 -9.24 22.51
N TRP A 178 6.21 -10.56 22.67
CA TRP A 178 7.34 -11.50 22.62
C TRP A 178 7.55 -12.09 21.26
N THR A 179 6.72 -11.77 20.27
CA THR A 179 6.98 -12.27 18.92
C THR A 179 8.16 -11.53 18.34
N SER A 180 8.99 -12.25 17.61
CA SER A 180 10.10 -11.65 16.86
C SER A 180 9.62 -10.55 15.91
N ARG A 181 8.37 -10.61 15.46
CA ARG A 181 7.71 -9.62 14.60
C ARG A 181 7.50 -8.29 15.32
N TYR A 182 6.93 -8.31 16.54
CA TYR A 182 6.75 -7.09 17.32
C TYR A 182 8.09 -6.45 17.69
N LEU A 183 9.03 -7.27 18.20
CA LEU A 183 10.35 -6.77 18.59
C LEU A 183 11.10 -6.14 17.41
N ARG A 184 11.04 -6.75 16.23
CA ARG A 184 11.62 -6.17 15.00
C ARG A 184 10.93 -4.89 14.58
N ALA A 185 9.60 -4.83 14.69
CA ALA A 185 8.86 -3.60 14.36
C ALA A 185 9.20 -2.48 15.33
N PHE A 186 9.34 -2.79 16.64
CA PHE A 186 9.80 -1.85 17.67
C PHE A 186 11.23 -1.38 17.39
N GLU A 187 12.16 -2.33 17.17
CA GLU A 187 13.56 -2.05 16.85
C GLU A 187 13.66 -1.13 15.63
N LYS A 188 12.99 -1.48 14.54
CA LYS A 188 12.96 -0.68 13.32
C LYS A 188 12.42 0.72 13.57
N LYS A 189 11.35 0.86 14.34
CA LYS A 189 10.78 2.16 14.64
C LYS A 189 11.70 3.01 15.52
N VAL A 190 12.32 2.42 16.56
CA VAL A 190 13.31 3.10 17.37
C VAL A 190 14.50 3.53 16.52
N GLU A 191 14.95 2.67 15.60
CA GLU A 191 16.01 2.98 14.65
C GLU A 191 15.62 4.11 13.70
N ASP A 192 14.41 4.09 13.17
CA ASP A 192 13.93 5.09 12.20
C ASP A 192 13.59 6.45 12.85
N GLU A 193 13.17 6.47 14.10
CA GLU A 193 12.78 7.69 14.82
C GLU A 193 13.87 8.21 15.80
N ASN A 194 14.95 7.45 16.03
CA ASN A 194 16.01 7.84 16.96
C ASN A 194 16.76 9.08 16.46
N ALA A 195 16.81 10.12 17.30
CA ALA A 195 17.40 11.40 16.93
C ALA A 195 18.89 11.33 16.56
N LEU A 196 19.67 10.44 17.20
CA LEU A 196 21.08 10.21 16.84
C LEU A 196 21.19 9.51 15.51
N VAL A 197 20.40 8.45 15.30
CA VAL A 197 20.40 7.71 14.05
C VAL A 197 20.01 8.64 12.91
N LEU A 198 18.91 9.39 13.03
CA LEU A 198 18.45 10.35 12.04
C LEU A 198 19.50 11.43 11.72
N LYS A 199 20.30 11.84 12.72
CA LYS A 199 21.36 12.83 12.53
C LYS A 199 22.61 12.25 11.86
N PHE A 200 23.04 11.05 12.23
CA PHE A 200 24.31 10.48 11.79
C PHE A 200 24.21 9.50 10.62
N ARG A 201 23.04 8.84 10.42
CA ARG A 201 22.81 7.91 9.30
C ARG A 201 23.16 8.50 7.94
N PRO A 202 22.74 9.74 7.58
CA PRO A 202 23.09 10.31 6.30
C PRO A 202 24.60 10.49 6.10
N GLN A 203 25.33 10.96 7.13
CA GLN A 203 26.78 11.17 7.05
C GLN A 203 27.53 9.83 6.96
N TYR A 204 27.08 8.82 7.72
CA TYR A 204 27.60 7.47 7.61
C TYR A 204 27.38 6.91 6.19
N GLN A 205 26.17 7.02 5.68
CA GLN A 205 25.85 6.55 4.32
C GLN A 205 26.68 7.29 3.26
N LEU A 206 26.88 8.59 3.41
CA LEU A 206 27.75 9.36 2.51
C LEU A 206 29.21 8.89 2.58
N ALA A 207 29.72 8.57 3.77
CA ALA A 207 31.07 8.04 3.92
C ALA A 207 31.20 6.65 3.26
N VAL A 208 30.23 5.77 3.45
CA VAL A 208 30.17 4.45 2.82
C VAL A 208 30.12 4.60 1.29
N TRP A 209 29.27 5.50 0.78
CA TRP A 209 29.20 5.81 -0.64
C TRP A 209 30.54 6.30 -1.20
N LYS A 210 31.19 7.25 -0.53
CA LYS A 210 32.48 7.81 -1.00
C LYS A 210 33.64 6.81 -0.95
N LEU A 211 33.64 5.91 0.04
CA LEU A 211 34.72 4.96 0.23
C LEU A 211 34.53 3.67 -0.57
N PHE A 212 33.31 3.20 -0.72
CA PHE A 212 32.99 1.89 -1.25
C PHE A 212 32.06 1.91 -2.47
N SER A 213 31.54 3.09 -2.84
CA SER A 213 30.50 3.23 -3.88
C SER A 213 29.25 2.37 -3.58
N ASP A 214 28.95 2.16 -2.30
CA ASP A 214 27.80 1.39 -1.86
C ASP A 214 26.62 2.32 -1.62
N PRO A 215 25.51 2.19 -2.41
CA PRO A 215 24.34 3.04 -2.30
C PRO A 215 23.39 2.61 -1.14
N GLY A 216 23.74 1.58 -0.41
CA GLY A 216 22.93 1.03 0.68
C GLY A 216 22.23 -0.29 0.33
N GLU A 217 21.71 -0.94 1.36
CA GLU A 217 21.20 -2.31 1.31
C GLU A 217 20.04 -2.49 0.31
N LYS A 218 19.18 -1.48 0.15
CA LYS A 218 17.99 -1.56 -0.70
C LYS A 218 18.23 -1.24 -2.16
N VAL A 219 19.43 -0.76 -2.51
CA VAL A 219 19.72 -0.19 -3.82
C VAL A 219 20.76 -1.03 -4.56
N VAL A 220 20.55 -1.21 -5.84
CA VAL A 220 21.52 -1.81 -6.78
C VAL A 220 21.84 -0.76 -7.85
N LEU A 221 23.13 -0.51 -8.06
CA LEU A 221 23.57 0.36 -9.12
C LEU A 221 23.46 -0.34 -10.47
N GLY A 222 22.82 0.32 -11.41
CA GLY A 222 22.80 -0.12 -12.79
C GLY A 222 24.13 0.17 -13.50
N SER A 223 24.36 -0.54 -14.58
CA SER A 223 25.41 -0.25 -15.51
C SER A 223 25.05 0.96 -16.39
N ASN A 224 26.03 1.83 -16.67
CA ASN A 224 25.85 2.99 -17.56
C ASN A 224 26.01 2.67 -19.04
N CYS A 225 26.07 1.42 -19.41
CA CYS A 225 26.36 1.04 -20.79
C CYS A 225 25.16 1.34 -21.69
N ASP A 226 25.18 2.53 -22.28
CA ASP A 226 24.54 2.77 -23.56
C ASP A 226 25.47 2.16 -24.63
N PRO A 227 25.01 1.34 -25.58
CA PRO A 227 25.82 0.71 -26.61
C PRO A 227 26.68 1.67 -27.43
N GLU A 228 26.22 2.92 -27.55
CA GLU A 228 26.95 3.98 -28.24
C GLU A 228 28.12 4.60 -27.42
N TRP A 229 28.19 4.28 -26.11
CA TRP A 229 29.18 4.90 -25.22
C TRP A 229 30.41 4.01 -25.00
N LYS A 230 31.42 4.24 -25.78
CA LYS A 230 32.71 3.53 -25.75
C LYS A 230 33.48 3.56 -24.41
N ASN A 231 32.94 4.17 -23.34
CA ASN A 231 33.58 4.30 -22.03
C ASN A 231 32.62 4.03 -20.84
N CYS A 232 31.80 3.02 -20.96
CA CYS A 232 30.83 2.61 -19.92
C CYS A 232 31.42 2.44 -18.51
N ALA A 233 32.63 1.91 -18.42
CA ALA A 233 33.26 1.57 -17.13
C ALA A 233 33.68 2.78 -16.27
N LYS A 234 33.60 4.01 -16.78
CA LYS A 234 34.15 5.21 -16.11
C LYS A 234 33.10 6.17 -15.54
N ARG A 235 31.82 5.92 -15.75
CA ARG A 235 30.76 6.75 -15.18
C ARG A 235 29.83 5.88 -14.34
N PRO A 236 29.74 6.12 -13.01
CA PRO A 236 28.75 5.43 -12.18
C PRO A 236 27.36 5.67 -12.76
N GLY A 237 26.58 4.60 -12.89
CA GLY A 237 25.25 4.64 -13.45
C GLY A 237 24.32 5.53 -12.66
N ARG A 238 23.63 6.39 -13.37
CA ARG A 238 22.52 7.13 -12.79
C ARG A 238 21.33 6.20 -12.53
N TRP A 239 21.22 5.09 -13.29
CA TRP A 239 20.17 4.11 -13.13
C TRP A 239 20.33 3.34 -11.83
N LEU A 240 19.31 3.45 -10.97
CA LEU A 240 19.20 2.74 -9.72
C LEU A 240 18.09 1.70 -9.85
N PHE A 241 18.31 0.54 -9.25
CA PHE A 241 17.33 -0.53 -9.19
C PHE A 241 17.03 -0.87 -7.73
N TYR A 242 15.77 -1.15 -7.45
CA TYR A 242 15.38 -1.65 -6.15
C TYR A 242 15.84 -3.10 -6.00
N ARG A 243 16.52 -3.41 -4.91
CA ARG A 243 17.11 -4.74 -4.69
C ARG A 243 16.11 -5.87 -4.84
N GLN A 244 14.90 -5.73 -4.29
CA GLN A 244 13.89 -6.78 -4.39
C GLN A 244 13.41 -7.05 -5.83
N ASP A 245 13.39 -6.04 -6.71
CA ASP A 245 13.10 -6.26 -8.13
C ASP A 245 14.19 -7.13 -8.78
N VAL A 246 15.45 -6.87 -8.44
CA VAL A 246 16.57 -7.66 -8.95
C VAL A 246 16.57 -9.08 -8.36
N GLU A 247 16.33 -9.22 -7.07
CA GLU A 247 16.25 -10.51 -6.39
C GLU A 247 15.09 -11.35 -6.94
N PHE A 248 13.95 -10.75 -7.25
CA PHE A 248 12.83 -11.43 -7.87
C PHE A 248 13.21 -12.10 -9.20
N LEU A 249 14.06 -11.45 -9.99
CA LEU A 249 14.50 -11.99 -11.28
C LEU A 249 15.48 -13.15 -11.17
N VAL A 250 16.38 -13.11 -10.18
CA VAL A 250 17.45 -14.11 -10.03
C VAL A 250 17.11 -15.29 -9.15
N GLN A 251 16.04 -15.18 -8.36
CA GLN A 251 15.55 -16.28 -7.53
C GLN A 251 14.66 -17.23 -8.34
N PRO A 252 14.48 -18.49 -7.90
CA PRO A 252 13.55 -19.43 -8.53
C PRO A 252 12.13 -18.84 -8.63
N SER A 253 11.36 -19.26 -9.66
CA SER A 253 9.98 -18.82 -9.81
C SER A 253 9.14 -19.07 -8.56
N PRO A 254 8.28 -18.15 -8.14
CA PRO A 254 7.31 -18.39 -7.07
C PRO A 254 6.40 -19.60 -7.34
N LEU A 255 6.24 -19.98 -8.62
CA LEU A 255 5.46 -21.18 -9.01
C LEU A 255 6.21 -22.49 -8.72
N ASP A 256 7.57 -22.46 -8.67
CA ASP A 256 8.40 -23.63 -8.46
C ASP A 256 8.54 -23.99 -6.97
N VAL A 257 8.15 -23.10 -6.09
CA VAL A 257 8.24 -23.33 -4.64
C VAL A 257 7.15 -24.32 -4.23
N ARG A 258 7.52 -25.57 -4.08
CA ARG A 258 6.69 -26.63 -3.44
C ARG A 258 6.49 -26.36 -1.94
N SER A 259 6.38 -25.13 -1.51
CA SER A 259 6.13 -24.85 -0.10
C SER A 259 4.65 -25.07 0.18
N ALA A 260 4.35 -26.10 0.92
CA ALA A 260 3.07 -26.35 1.58
C ALA A 260 2.70 -25.25 2.60
N LYS A 261 3.45 -24.18 2.66
CA LYS A 261 3.23 -23.02 3.54
C LYS A 261 2.37 -22.00 2.83
N LEU A 262 1.17 -21.92 3.26
CA LEU A 262 0.14 -20.91 3.42
C LEU A 262 0.05 -19.70 2.46
N ASP A 263 1.09 -19.26 1.78
CA ASP A 263 1.09 -18.00 1.00
C ASP A 263 1.40 -18.23 -0.47
N ASN A 264 0.61 -19.11 -1.11
CA ASN A 264 0.71 -19.29 -2.56
C ASN A 264 -0.08 -18.14 -3.26
N PRO A 265 0.58 -17.24 -4.02
CA PRO A 265 -0.09 -16.13 -4.68
C PRO A 265 -1.20 -16.61 -5.63
N VAL A 266 -0.99 -17.69 -6.37
CA VAL A 266 -1.99 -18.22 -7.31
C VAL A 266 -3.26 -18.65 -6.56
N GLN A 267 -3.12 -19.35 -5.44
CA GLN A 267 -4.27 -19.79 -4.65
C GLN A 267 -5.03 -18.61 -4.05
N ALA A 268 -4.33 -17.58 -3.56
CA ALA A 268 -4.96 -16.38 -3.03
C ALA A 268 -5.72 -15.61 -4.11
N ILE A 269 -5.15 -15.51 -5.32
CA ILE A 269 -5.78 -14.85 -6.47
C ILE A 269 -7.04 -15.62 -6.90
N LEU A 270 -6.97 -16.96 -7.00
CA LEU A 270 -8.11 -17.78 -7.40
C LEU A 270 -9.27 -17.68 -6.38
N ARG A 271 -8.96 -17.76 -5.09
CA ARG A 271 -9.98 -17.59 -4.04
C ARG A 271 -10.64 -16.21 -4.09
N PHE A 272 -9.85 -15.17 -4.28
CA PHE A 272 -10.39 -13.83 -4.42
C PHE A 272 -11.28 -13.68 -5.65
N ARG A 273 -10.89 -14.26 -6.81
CA ARG A 273 -11.75 -14.35 -8.00
C ARG A 273 -13.09 -15.01 -7.67
N ASP A 274 -13.06 -16.15 -6.97
CA ASP A 274 -14.25 -16.94 -6.70
C ASP A 274 -15.23 -16.18 -5.78
N GLN A 275 -14.70 -15.46 -4.78
CA GLN A 275 -15.50 -14.58 -3.92
C GLN A 275 -16.13 -13.42 -4.70
N LEU A 276 -15.39 -12.77 -5.59
CA LEU A 276 -15.91 -11.70 -6.44
C LEU A 276 -16.96 -12.22 -7.42
N LYS A 277 -16.71 -13.38 -8.02
CA LYS A 277 -17.65 -14.02 -8.96
C LYS A 277 -18.97 -14.37 -8.28
N ALA A 278 -18.94 -14.81 -7.02
CA ALA A 278 -20.15 -15.05 -6.23
C ALA A 278 -20.99 -13.77 -6.02
N LYS A 279 -20.35 -12.58 -6.08
CA LYS A 279 -21.01 -11.27 -6.03
C LYS A 279 -21.32 -10.68 -7.43
N GLY A 280 -21.12 -11.44 -8.51
CA GLY A 280 -21.34 -10.99 -9.88
C GLY A 280 -20.33 -9.95 -10.37
N ILE A 281 -19.10 -9.98 -9.82
CA ILE A 281 -18.01 -9.07 -10.16
C ILE A 281 -16.91 -9.86 -10.84
N GLU A 282 -16.47 -9.41 -12.01
CA GLU A 282 -15.34 -10.01 -12.73
C GLU A 282 -14.02 -9.49 -12.18
N LEU A 283 -13.00 -10.37 -12.12
CA LEU A 283 -11.65 -10.01 -11.72
C LEU A 283 -10.74 -9.91 -12.95
N LEU A 284 -10.04 -8.78 -13.09
CA LEU A 284 -8.97 -8.57 -14.06
C LEU A 284 -7.65 -8.36 -13.30
N VAL A 285 -6.67 -9.24 -13.52
CA VAL A 285 -5.37 -9.17 -12.85
C VAL A 285 -4.36 -8.46 -13.75
N VAL A 286 -3.67 -7.47 -13.20
CA VAL A 286 -2.63 -6.68 -13.86
C VAL A 286 -1.33 -6.81 -13.09
N VAL A 287 -0.37 -7.52 -13.65
CA VAL A 287 0.98 -7.61 -13.07
C VAL A 287 1.88 -6.60 -13.78
N VAL A 288 2.38 -5.62 -13.01
CA VAL A 288 3.30 -4.62 -13.53
C VAL A 288 4.71 -5.18 -13.55
N PRO A 289 5.41 -5.18 -14.69
CA PRO A 289 6.81 -5.57 -14.75
C PRO A 289 7.66 -4.66 -13.88
N GLY A 290 8.62 -5.22 -13.15
CA GLY A 290 9.64 -4.44 -12.48
C GLY A 290 10.58 -3.76 -13.48
N LYS A 291 11.21 -2.68 -13.07
CA LYS A 291 12.15 -1.94 -13.91
C LYS A 291 13.25 -2.82 -14.55
N PRO A 292 13.90 -3.76 -13.82
CA PRO A 292 14.93 -4.61 -14.44
C PRO A 292 14.37 -5.65 -15.41
N SER A 293 13.08 -5.97 -15.35
CA SER A 293 12.42 -6.84 -16.35
C SER A 293 12.27 -6.16 -17.72
N ILE A 294 12.18 -4.83 -17.72
CA ILE A 294 12.08 -4.04 -18.95
C ILE A 294 13.46 -3.55 -19.40
N TYR A 295 14.34 -3.20 -18.47
CA TYR A 295 15.66 -2.63 -18.73
C TYR A 295 16.82 -3.48 -18.17
N PRO A 296 16.92 -4.77 -18.50
CA PRO A 296 17.99 -5.63 -17.99
C PRO A 296 19.38 -5.18 -18.43
N GLU A 297 19.51 -4.58 -19.62
CA GLU A 297 20.76 -4.03 -20.12
C GLU A 297 21.24 -2.82 -19.29
N ARG A 298 20.33 -2.02 -18.74
CA ARG A 298 20.67 -0.92 -17.84
C ARG A 298 21.18 -1.41 -16.48
N LEU A 299 20.73 -2.58 -16.06
CA LEU A 299 21.21 -3.24 -14.85
C LEU A 299 22.59 -3.88 -15.07
N THR A 300 22.77 -4.62 -16.17
CA THR A 300 23.93 -5.51 -16.38
C THR A 300 24.99 -4.93 -17.32
N GLY A 301 24.64 -3.97 -18.16
CA GLY A 301 25.50 -3.47 -19.23
C GLY A 301 25.64 -4.42 -20.41
N VAL A 302 24.82 -5.45 -20.49
CA VAL A 302 24.85 -6.45 -21.57
C VAL A 302 23.65 -6.25 -22.48
N ASP A 303 23.93 -5.83 -23.70
CA ASP A 303 22.91 -5.65 -24.73
C ASP A 303 22.25 -6.96 -25.14
N GLY A 304 20.95 -6.87 -25.44
CA GLY A 304 20.17 -8.00 -25.91
C GLY A 304 19.93 -9.07 -24.86
N LEU A 305 20.35 -8.85 -23.60
CA LEU A 305 20.02 -9.75 -22.51
C LEU A 305 18.51 -9.76 -22.30
N LYS A 306 17.90 -10.93 -22.48
CA LYS A 306 16.51 -11.17 -22.13
C LYS A 306 16.47 -11.88 -20.80
N LEU A 307 16.13 -11.17 -19.75
CA LEU A 307 15.78 -11.81 -18.49
C LEU A 307 14.30 -12.25 -18.60
N ALA A 308 14.08 -13.54 -18.54
CA ALA A 308 12.74 -14.09 -18.49
C ALA A 308 12.17 -13.78 -17.10
N GLY A 309 11.43 -12.67 -16.99
CA GLY A 309 10.72 -12.35 -15.76
C GLY A 309 9.69 -13.42 -15.41
N HIS A 310 9.62 -13.79 -14.15
CA HIS A 310 8.65 -14.79 -13.67
C HIS A 310 7.21 -14.30 -13.80
N GLY A 311 6.99 -12.98 -13.79
CA GLY A 311 5.68 -12.36 -13.83
C GLY A 311 4.86 -12.78 -15.07
N LYS A 312 5.49 -12.83 -16.26
CA LYS A 312 4.79 -13.27 -17.48
C LYS A 312 4.37 -14.75 -17.38
N ALA A 313 5.24 -15.63 -16.91
CA ALA A 313 4.91 -17.04 -16.74
C ALA A 313 3.75 -17.26 -15.74
N ILE A 314 3.69 -16.41 -14.71
CA ILE A 314 2.58 -16.42 -13.75
C ILE A 314 1.28 -15.95 -14.43
N LEU A 315 1.31 -14.88 -15.23
CA LEU A 315 0.14 -14.44 -16.01
C LEU A 315 -0.37 -15.54 -16.95
N ASP A 316 0.55 -16.22 -17.65
CA ASP A 316 0.19 -17.32 -18.54
C ASP A 316 -0.46 -18.48 -17.75
N SER A 317 0.05 -18.77 -16.55
CA SER A 317 -0.52 -19.77 -15.64
C SER A 317 -1.90 -19.36 -15.12
N LEU A 318 -2.10 -18.09 -14.77
CA LEU A 318 -3.41 -17.57 -14.34
C LEU A 318 -4.43 -17.61 -15.49
N ASN A 319 -4.02 -17.26 -16.71
CA ASN A 319 -4.86 -17.37 -17.90
C ASN A 319 -5.28 -18.82 -18.17
N ALA A 320 -4.36 -19.77 -18.04
CA ALA A 320 -4.67 -21.21 -18.19
C ALA A 320 -5.67 -21.70 -17.14
N LEU A 321 -5.76 -21.02 -15.98
CA LEU A 321 -6.74 -21.27 -14.92
C LEU A 321 -8.04 -20.47 -15.08
N GLY A 322 -8.24 -19.83 -16.23
CA GLY A 322 -9.46 -19.10 -16.58
C GLY A 322 -9.61 -17.74 -15.89
N LEU A 323 -8.51 -17.10 -15.49
CA LEU A 323 -8.52 -15.70 -15.04
C LEU A 323 -8.31 -14.76 -16.22
N ASN A 324 -8.98 -13.61 -16.18
CA ASN A 324 -8.66 -12.51 -17.08
C ASN A 324 -7.39 -11.80 -16.57
N THR A 325 -6.38 -11.70 -17.43
CA THR A 325 -5.13 -11.01 -17.11
C THR A 325 -4.74 -10.02 -18.20
N VAL A 326 -3.87 -9.06 -17.88
CA VAL A 326 -3.32 -8.10 -18.83
C VAL A 326 -1.82 -8.32 -18.97
N ASP A 327 -1.34 -8.56 -20.19
CA ASP A 327 0.10 -8.59 -20.50
C ASP A 327 0.60 -7.17 -20.72
N LEU A 328 1.34 -6.63 -19.75
CA LEU A 328 2.06 -5.35 -19.87
C LEU A 328 3.50 -5.54 -20.38
N TYR A 329 4.06 -6.75 -20.32
CA TYR A 329 5.46 -7.01 -20.72
C TYR A 329 5.67 -6.76 -22.20
N THR A 330 4.85 -7.38 -23.04
CA THR A 330 4.98 -7.28 -24.51
C THR A 330 4.87 -5.84 -25.02
N PRO A 331 3.85 -5.04 -24.64
CA PRO A 331 3.74 -3.65 -25.11
C PRO A 331 4.82 -2.72 -24.55
N LEU A 332 5.23 -2.89 -23.28
CA LEU A 332 6.31 -2.08 -22.72
C LEU A 332 7.65 -2.37 -23.40
N LEU A 333 8.00 -3.64 -23.63
CA LEU A 333 9.20 -4.02 -24.37
C LEU A 333 9.18 -3.54 -25.83
N ALA A 334 8.00 -3.50 -26.46
CA ALA A 334 7.85 -2.94 -27.80
C ALA A 334 8.03 -1.42 -27.81
N ALA A 335 7.47 -0.71 -26.84
CA ALA A 335 7.53 0.74 -26.74
C ALA A 335 8.93 1.26 -26.34
N LYS A 336 9.70 0.46 -25.59
CA LYS A 336 11.09 0.75 -25.23
C LYS A 336 11.96 1.06 -26.44
N LYS A 337 11.72 0.45 -27.60
CA LYS A 337 12.47 0.70 -28.85
C LYS A 337 12.43 2.17 -29.29
N TYR A 338 11.51 2.95 -28.73
CA TYR A 338 11.31 4.36 -29.08
C TYR A 338 11.76 5.31 -27.96
N ASP A 339 12.55 4.82 -27.00
CA ASP A 339 13.01 5.62 -25.85
C ASP A 339 13.87 6.82 -26.24
N GLU A 340 14.70 6.71 -27.30
CA GLU A 340 15.46 7.84 -27.83
C GLU A 340 14.58 9.01 -28.25
N ARG A 341 13.39 8.71 -28.77
CA ARG A 341 12.46 9.73 -29.25
C ARG A 341 11.54 10.29 -28.17
N PHE A 342 11.06 9.42 -27.27
CA PHE A 342 9.98 9.75 -26.33
C PHE A 342 10.41 9.68 -24.85
N GLY A 343 11.66 9.37 -24.58
CA GLY A 343 12.16 9.13 -23.21
C GLY A 343 11.85 7.72 -22.70
N PRO A 344 12.48 7.32 -21.60
CA PRO A 344 12.33 5.98 -21.04
C PRO A 344 10.93 5.76 -20.44
N LEU A 345 10.55 4.47 -20.28
CA LEU A 345 9.27 4.05 -19.66
C LEU A 345 9.36 4.01 -18.14
N TYR A 346 10.57 3.96 -17.57
CA TYR A 346 10.83 3.96 -16.13
C TYR A 346 11.76 5.10 -15.76
N LEU A 347 11.61 5.59 -14.55
CA LEU A 347 12.48 6.64 -14.02
C LEU A 347 13.87 6.09 -13.69
N ASP A 348 14.91 6.92 -13.78
CA ASP A 348 16.30 6.49 -13.58
C ASP A 348 16.56 6.03 -12.13
N ASP A 349 16.11 6.82 -11.15
CA ASP A 349 16.39 6.67 -9.72
C ASP A 349 15.14 6.35 -8.88
N ASP A 350 14.10 5.83 -9.53
CA ASP A 350 12.83 5.45 -8.92
C ASP A 350 12.46 4.02 -9.33
N THR A 351 11.65 3.34 -8.54
CA THR A 351 11.14 1.99 -8.88
C THR A 351 10.07 2.03 -9.95
N HIS A 352 9.42 3.18 -10.12
CA HIS A 352 8.19 3.32 -10.88
C HIS A 352 8.44 3.72 -12.34
N TRP A 353 7.40 3.56 -13.12
CA TRP A 353 7.32 4.08 -14.49
C TRP A 353 7.34 5.61 -14.56
N THR A 354 7.69 6.12 -15.75
CA THR A 354 7.47 7.53 -16.11
C THR A 354 5.98 7.76 -16.41
N PRO A 355 5.52 9.03 -16.52
CA PRO A 355 4.16 9.30 -17.01
C PRO A 355 3.86 8.63 -18.36
N ARG A 356 4.85 8.56 -19.27
CA ARG A 356 4.74 7.81 -20.54
C ARG A 356 4.47 6.32 -20.33
N GLY A 357 5.19 5.69 -19.39
CA GLY A 357 4.96 4.28 -19.05
C GLY A 357 3.56 4.05 -18.46
N ALA A 358 3.14 4.92 -17.54
CA ALA A 358 1.82 4.87 -16.93
C ALA A 358 0.69 5.06 -17.95
N GLU A 359 0.83 6.01 -18.89
CA GLU A 359 -0.16 6.25 -19.97
C GLU A 359 -0.26 5.07 -20.93
N LEU A 360 0.87 4.45 -21.29
CA LEU A 360 0.87 3.23 -22.09
C LEU A 360 0.17 2.06 -21.37
N ALA A 361 0.50 1.83 -20.11
CA ALA A 361 -0.14 0.80 -19.29
C ALA A 361 -1.65 1.03 -19.22
N ALA A 362 -2.09 2.27 -19.00
CA ALA A 362 -3.50 2.66 -19.01
C ALA A 362 -4.21 2.31 -20.34
N ALA A 363 -3.54 2.54 -21.46
CA ALA A 363 -4.11 2.23 -22.79
C ALA A 363 -4.27 0.72 -23.00
N VAL A 364 -3.28 -0.08 -22.58
CA VAL A 364 -3.33 -1.55 -22.68
C VAL A 364 -4.43 -2.12 -21.79
N ILE A 365 -4.49 -1.67 -20.53
CA ILE A 365 -5.54 -2.10 -19.58
C ILE A 365 -6.93 -1.72 -20.11
N ALA A 366 -7.09 -0.51 -20.64
CA ALA A 366 -8.35 -0.05 -21.22
C ALA A 366 -8.77 -0.91 -22.41
N GLY A 367 -7.83 -1.28 -23.28
CA GLY A 367 -8.11 -2.19 -24.39
C GLY A 367 -8.67 -3.53 -23.93
N SER A 368 -8.09 -4.14 -22.90
CA SER A 368 -8.56 -5.40 -22.30
C SER A 368 -9.96 -5.24 -21.68
N VAL A 369 -10.22 -4.16 -20.97
CA VAL A 369 -11.53 -3.89 -20.35
C VAL A 369 -12.61 -3.65 -21.42
N LEU A 370 -12.30 -2.91 -22.48
CA LEU A 370 -13.24 -2.70 -23.59
C LEU A 370 -13.52 -4.00 -24.35
N GLN A 371 -12.55 -4.90 -24.47
CA GLN A 371 -12.77 -6.23 -25.04
C GLN A 371 -13.71 -7.09 -24.18
N LEU A 372 -13.52 -7.09 -22.84
CA LEU A 372 -14.43 -7.78 -21.92
C LEU A 372 -15.86 -7.23 -22.01
N ASN A 373 -15.99 -5.91 -22.13
CA ASN A 373 -17.30 -5.26 -22.29
C ASN A 373 -17.95 -5.62 -23.65
N ALA A 374 -17.18 -5.60 -24.74
CA ALA A 374 -17.68 -5.97 -26.08
C ALA A 374 -18.07 -7.45 -26.17
N ALA A 375 -17.37 -8.32 -25.45
CA ALA A 375 -17.68 -9.75 -25.36
C ALA A 375 -18.88 -10.04 -24.41
N GLY A 376 -19.46 -9.02 -23.76
CA GLY A 376 -20.59 -9.20 -22.85
C GLY A 376 -20.23 -9.84 -21.52
N VAL A 377 -18.93 -9.95 -21.18
CA VAL A 377 -18.46 -10.48 -19.90
C VAL A 377 -18.77 -9.52 -18.76
N ILE A 378 -18.67 -8.22 -19.03
CA ILE A 378 -19.03 -7.14 -18.13
C ILE A 378 -19.94 -6.13 -18.83
N ASP A 379 -20.73 -5.38 -18.07
CA ASP A 379 -21.52 -4.26 -18.56
C ASP A 379 -21.09 -2.96 -17.86
N LEU A 380 -20.41 -2.10 -18.61
CA LEU A 380 -19.96 -0.79 -18.11
C LEU A 380 -21.04 0.29 -18.16
N GLY A 381 -22.21 -0.01 -18.75
CA GLY A 381 -23.31 0.93 -18.95
C GLY A 381 -23.06 1.93 -20.06
N SER A 382 -24.04 2.82 -20.26
CA SER A 382 -24.04 3.80 -21.36
C SER A 382 -23.50 5.19 -20.95
N GLU A 383 -23.37 5.48 -19.66
CA GLU A 383 -22.90 6.79 -19.17
C GLU A 383 -21.46 7.05 -19.65
N ALA A 384 -21.29 8.03 -20.51
CA ALA A 384 -19.98 8.44 -21.01
C ALA A 384 -19.54 9.75 -20.36
N LEU A 385 -18.28 9.80 -19.91
CA LEU A 385 -17.64 11.00 -19.39
C LEU A 385 -16.58 11.49 -20.37
N ARG A 386 -16.45 12.79 -20.48
CA ARG A 386 -15.40 13.40 -21.29
C ARG A 386 -14.22 13.78 -20.41
N TYR A 387 -13.03 13.32 -20.79
CA TYR A 387 -11.78 13.66 -20.16
C TYR A 387 -10.84 14.29 -21.17
N VAL A 388 -10.07 15.28 -20.72
CA VAL A 388 -9.10 16.00 -21.54
C VAL A 388 -7.73 15.96 -20.86
N PRO A 389 -6.66 15.65 -21.61
CA PRO A 389 -5.30 15.72 -21.11
C PRO A 389 -4.78 17.16 -21.21
N VAL A 390 -3.93 17.56 -20.28
CA VAL A 390 -3.23 18.84 -20.27
C VAL A 390 -1.79 18.60 -19.88
N ASP A 391 -0.86 19.14 -20.66
CA ASP A 391 0.58 19.02 -20.38
C ASP A 391 0.93 19.61 -19.03
N SER A 392 1.74 18.91 -18.27
CA SER A 392 2.24 19.35 -16.98
C SER A 392 3.61 18.77 -16.72
N SER A 393 4.42 19.46 -15.95
CA SER A 393 5.72 18.96 -15.50
C SER A 393 5.90 19.21 -14.02
N ALA A 394 6.71 18.36 -13.40
CA ALA A 394 7.07 18.49 -12.00
C ALA A 394 8.48 17.96 -11.76
N ASP A 395 9.13 18.50 -10.76
CA ASP A 395 10.41 17.97 -10.28
C ASP A 395 10.16 16.82 -9.30
N ARG A 396 10.92 15.72 -9.46
CA ARG A 396 10.80 14.53 -8.64
C ARG A 396 12.17 13.99 -8.22
N MET A 397 12.33 13.70 -6.93
CA MET A 397 13.37 12.82 -6.41
C MET A 397 12.82 11.39 -6.45
N GLY A 398 13.60 10.45 -7.00
CA GLY A 398 13.19 9.06 -7.07
C GLY A 398 13.20 8.37 -5.71
N ASP A 399 12.27 7.43 -5.51
CA ASP A 399 12.11 6.68 -4.26
C ASP A 399 13.35 5.82 -3.92
N ILE A 400 14.06 5.28 -4.93
CA ILE A 400 15.31 4.54 -4.72
C ILE A 400 16.44 5.49 -4.26
N GLY A 401 16.48 6.70 -4.83
CA GLY A 401 17.37 7.76 -4.37
C GLY A 401 17.12 8.10 -2.89
N GLU A 402 15.87 8.18 -2.49
CA GLU A 402 15.49 8.38 -1.08
C GLU A 402 15.86 7.19 -0.19
N MET A 403 15.61 5.96 -0.65
CA MET A 403 15.95 4.72 0.08
C MET A 403 17.44 4.56 0.33
N SER A 404 18.30 5.17 -0.51
CA SER A 404 19.74 5.19 -0.32
C SER A 404 20.19 6.02 0.89
N GLY A 405 19.33 6.95 1.37
CA GLY A 405 19.67 7.94 2.40
C GLY A 405 20.65 9.03 1.93
N LEU A 406 20.96 9.07 0.63
CA LEU A 406 21.89 10.03 0.02
C LEU A 406 21.18 11.23 -0.62
N ASN A 407 19.85 11.27 -0.59
CA ASN A 407 19.03 12.35 -1.14
C ASN A 407 19.29 13.73 -0.51
N LYS A 408 19.83 13.76 0.73
CA LYS A 408 20.23 15.00 1.42
C LYS A 408 21.55 15.59 0.92
N PHE A 409 22.26 14.85 0.10
CA PHE A 409 23.53 15.24 -0.50
C PHE A 409 23.33 15.29 -2.02
N ASP A 410 24.00 16.16 -2.70
CA ASP A 410 23.90 16.31 -4.16
C ASP A 410 24.54 15.11 -4.92
N VAL A 411 24.15 13.88 -4.52
CA VAL A 411 24.60 12.62 -5.12
C VAL A 411 23.69 12.22 -6.27
N PHE A 412 22.38 12.29 -6.05
CA PHE A 412 21.37 12.03 -7.06
C PHE A 412 20.64 13.33 -7.40
N LYS A 413 20.33 13.49 -8.68
CA LYS A 413 19.68 14.71 -9.18
C LYS A 413 18.18 14.53 -9.22
N VAL A 414 17.47 15.61 -8.89
CA VAL A 414 16.05 15.72 -9.14
C VAL A 414 15.80 15.57 -10.65
N GLN A 415 14.84 14.72 -11.00
CA GLN A 415 14.39 14.50 -12.37
C GLN A 415 13.18 15.39 -12.65
N GLN A 416 13.19 16.08 -13.80
CA GLN A 416 11.99 16.69 -14.31
C GLN A 416 11.16 15.63 -15.04
N VAL A 417 9.93 15.42 -14.61
CA VAL A 417 8.96 14.53 -15.24
C VAL A 417 7.90 15.36 -15.93
N THR A 418 7.61 15.03 -17.19
CA THR A 418 6.55 15.67 -17.99
C THR A 418 5.52 14.62 -18.35
N GLY A 419 4.25 14.96 -18.24
CA GLY A 419 3.14 14.07 -18.54
C GLY A 419 1.85 14.84 -18.76
N HIS A 420 0.80 14.10 -19.09
CA HIS A 420 -0.52 14.67 -19.33
C HIS A 420 -1.40 14.49 -18.09
N VAL A 421 -1.77 15.58 -17.46
CA VAL A 421 -2.74 15.60 -16.36
C VAL A 421 -4.15 15.50 -16.91
N VAL A 422 -4.95 14.60 -16.38
CA VAL A 422 -6.32 14.34 -16.85
C VAL A 422 -7.32 15.20 -16.07
N TYR A 423 -8.15 15.91 -16.80
CA TYR A 423 -9.28 16.68 -16.29
C TYR A 423 -10.58 16.09 -16.80
N GLN A 424 -11.60 16.07 -15.97
CA GLN A 424 -12.97 15.82 -16.41
C GLN A 424 -13.56 17.11 -16.94
N GLN A 425 -14.16 17.07 -18.12
CA GLN A 425 -14.81 18.19 -18.75
C GLN A 425 -16.33 18.03 -18.60
N ALA A 426 -16.97 19.00 -17.92
CA ALA A 426 -18.41 19.06 -17.89
C ALA A 426 -18.94 19.47 -19.28
N MET A 427 -19.94 18.74 -19.79
CA MET A 427 -20.74 19.19 -20.94
C MET A 427 -21.94 19.97 -20.40
N ASP A 428 -22.04 21.24 -20.72
CA ASP A 428 -23.26 22.00 -20.51
C ASP A 428 -24.25 21.68 -21.63
N GLU A 429 -25.31 20.94 -21.30
CA GLU A 429 -26.35 20.56 -22.26
C GLU A 429 -27.03 21.77 -22.92
N ARG A 430 -27.04 22.94 -22.26
CA ARG A 430 -27.58 24.19 -22.81
C ARG A 430 -26.77 24.71 -23.99
N ILE A 431 -25.45 24.49 -23.97
CA ILE A 431 -24.54 24.88 -25.05
C ILE A 431 -24.70 23.95 -26.25
N LEU A 432 -24.98 22.68 -26.01
CA LEU A 432 -25.25 21.73 -27.11
C LEU A 432 -26.56 22.04 -27.83
N ALA A 433 -27.60 22.41 -27.08
CA ALA A 433 -28.90 22.80 -27.63
C ALA A 433 -28.85 24.10 -28.47
N SER A 434 -28.06 25.10 -28.00
CA SER A 434 -27.88 26.35 -28.75
C SER A 434 -27.09 26.12 -30.06
N ARG A 435 -26.11 25.24 -30.10
CA ARG A 435 -25.36 24.88 -31.35
C ARG A 435 -26.17 24.17 -32.41
N LEU A 436 -27.21 23.47 -32.03
CA LEU A 436 -28.12 22.79 -32.99
C LEU A 436 -29.12 23.76 -33.63
N LEU A 437 -29.31 24.95 -33.01
CA LEU A 437 -30.26 25.95 -33.47
C LEU A 437 -29.63 27.07 -34.34
N ASP A 438 -28.31 27.36 -34.21
CA ASP A 438 -27.62 28.44 -34.93
C ASP A 438 -26.64 27.90 -35.99
N VAL A 439 -27.16 27.47 -37.15
CA VAL A 439 -26.35 27.07 -38.30
C VAL A 439 -25.91 28.27 -39.17
N HIS A 440 -26.23 29.52 -38.79
CA HIS A 440 -26.07 30.64 -39.73
C HIS A 440 -25.15 31.79 -39.33
N ASP A 441 -24.54 31.83 -38.13
CA ASP A 441 -23.54 32.85 -37.83
C ASP A 441 -22.30 32.26 -37.19
N SER A 442 -21.17 32.44 -37.90
CA SER A 442 -19.83 32.03 -37.46
C SER A 442 -19.28 33.02 -36.38
N VAL A 443 -19.88 33.03 -35.22
CA VAL A 443 -19.26 33.56 -34.02
C VAL A 443 -18.63 32.39 -33.29
N ALA A 444 -17.31 32.39 -33.18
CA ALA A 444 -16.57 31.43 -32.32
C ALA A 444 -17.00 31.69 -30.87
N LEU A 445 -18.04 31.01 -30.41
CA LEU A 445 -18.40 30.92 -29.01
C LEU A 445 -17.25 30.20 -28.29
N GLU A 446 -16.48 30.92 -27.52
CA GLU A 446 -15.55 30.35 -26.54
C GLU A 446 -16.42 29.60 -25.53
N ILE A 447 -16.43 28.27 -25.67
CA ILE A 447 -17.19 27.40 -24.77
C ILE A 447 -16.41 27.37 -23.46
N ASP A 448 -16.90 28.07 -22.44
CA ASP A 448 -16.40 27.95 -21.07
C ASP A 448 -16.75 26.56 -20.53
N THR A 449 -15.92 25.59 -20.89
CA THR A 449 -15.99 24.24 -20.40
C THR A 449 -15.23 24.19 -19.10
N THR A 450 -15.92 24.16 -17.96
CA THR A 450 -15.31 23.99 -16.65
C THR A 450 -14.59 22.64 -16.60
N LYS A 451 -13.26 22.71 -16.56
CA LYS A 451 -12.40 21.53 -16.38
C LYS A 451 -12.20 21.32 -14.88
N THR A 452 -12.59 20.16 -14.39
CA THR A 452 -12.30 19.75 -13.01
C THR A 452 -11.23 18.64 -13.00
N PRO A 453 -10.26 18.66 -12.06
CA PRO A 453 -9.31 17.56 -11.94
C PRO A 453 -10.03 16.22 -11.83
N PHE A 454 -9.45 15.19 -12.42
CA PHE A 454 -9.96 13.83 -12.27
C PHE A 454 -10.12 13.46 -10.78
N LYS A 455 -11.23 12.80 -10.44
CA LYS A 455 -11.50 12.25 -9.12
C LYS A 455 -12.19 10.89 -9.22
N ASP A 456 -11.89 10.03 -8.27
CA ASP A 456 -12.60 8.77 -8.06
C ASP A 456 -14.10 9.02 -7.79
N ASP A 457 -14.94 8.21 -8.42
CA ASP A 457 -16.39 8.21 -8.17
C ASP A 457 -16.86 6.81 -7.73
N PHE A 458 -16.95 6.59 -6.45
CA PHE A 458 -17.36 5.32 -5.87
C PHE A 458 -18.84 4.98 -6.12
N ARG A 459 -19.68 5.99 -6.32
CA ARG A 459 -21.12 5.79 -6.49
C ARG A 459 -21.50 5.41 -7.92
N LYS A 460 -20.93 6.10 -8.90
CA LYS A 460 -21.29 5.90 -10.32
C LYS A 460 -20.42 4.83 -11.00
N SER A 461 -19.19 4.64 -10.51
CA SER A 461 -18.25 3.71 -11.11
C SER A 461 -18.72 2.26 -10.99
N LYS A 462 -18.75 1.56 -12.10
CA LYS A 462 -18.89 0.10 -12.16
C LYS A 462 -17.56 -0.65 -12.04
N ILE A 463 -16.46 0.09 -11.98
CA ILE A 463 -15.10 -0.43 -11.90
C ILE A 463 -14.48 -0.02 -10.56
N LEU A 464 -13.91 -1.01 -9.85
CA LEU A 464 -13.06 -0.77 -8.70
C LEU A 464 -11.64 -1.22 -9.02
N ILE A 465 -10.66 -0.37 -8.73
CA ILE A 465 -9.24 -0.65 -8.88
C ILE A 465 -8.64 -0.89 -7.51
N LEU A 466 -7.94 -2.01 -7.34
CA LEU A 466 -7.02 -2.24 -6.23
C LEU A 466 -5.61 -2.11 -6.77
N GLY A 467 -4.74 -1.38 -6.06
CA GLY A 467 -3.39 -1.17 -6.55
C GLY A 467 -2.36 -0.84 -5.47
N ASP A 468 -1.10 -0.83 -5.88
CA ASP A 468 0.05 -0.47 -5.06
C ASP A 468 0.57 0.94 -5.36
N SER A 469 1.85 1.17 -5.11
CA SER A 469 2.52 2.44 -5.39
C SER A 469 2.59 2.79 -6.88
N PHE A 470 2.54 1.82 -7.79
CA PHE A 470 2.41 2.07 -9.23
C PHE A 470 1.06 2.67 -9.61
N SER A 471 0.03 2.38 -8.82
CA SER A 471 -1.29 3.04 -8.92
C SER A 471 -1.31 4.40 -8.23
N ARG A 472 -0.51 4.62 -7.17
CA ARG A 472 -0.46 5.89 -6.44
C ARG A 472 0.35 6.95 -7.18
N ILE A 473 1.49 6.56 -7.78
CA ILE A 473 2.38 7.50 -8.47
C ILE A 473 1.61 8.28 -9.54
N TYR A 474 1.81 9.59 -9.58
CA TYR A 474 1.10 10.54 -10.43
C TYR A 474 -0.43 10.57 -10.26
N GLN A 475 -1.00 9.74 -9.39
CA GLN A 475 -2.40 9.90 -8.98
C GLN A 475 -2.50 10.94 -7.86
N THR A 476 -1.59 10.87 -6.89
CA THR A 476 -1.46 11.78 -5.75
C THR A 476 -0.15 12.56 -5.75
N ASP A 477 0.91 12.02 -6.35
CA ASP A 477 2.20 12.69 -6.49
C ASP A 477 2.20 13.58 -7.74
N ALA A 478 3.04 14.62 -7.74
CA ALA A 478 3.14 15.51 -8.89
C ALA A 478 3.82 14.84 -10.11
N PRO A 479 3.32 15.11 -11.32
CA PRO A 479 2.12 15.85 -11.67
C PRO A 479 0.85 15.05 -11.38
N VAL A 480 0.00 15.58 -10.47
CA VAL A 480 -1.20 14.90 -9.96
C VAL A 480 -2.22 14.64 -11.08
N ASN A 481 -2.81 13.43 -11.08
CA ASN A 481 -3.72 12.95 -12.12
C ASN A 481 -3.06 12.70 -13.50
N ALA A 482 -1.75 12.53 -13.54
CA ALA A 482 -1.03 12.01 -14.71
C ALA A 482 -0.72 10.49 -14.60
N GLY A 483 -1.27 9.82 -13.60
CA GLY A 483 -1.12 8.38 -13.37
C GLY A 483 -2.01 7.52 -14.27
N TRP A 484 -1.75 6.22 -14.25
CA TRP A 484 -2.46 5.28 -15.12
C TRP A 484 -3.97 5.22 -14.82
N ILE A 485 -4.43 5.42 -13.57
CA ILE A 485 -5.85 5.37 -13.22
C ILE A 485 -6.64 6.47 -13.94
N ALA A 486 -6.12 7.70 -13.93
CA ALA A 486 -6.77 8.84 -14.60
C ALA A 486 -6.79 8.66 -16.13
N HIS A 487 -5.67 8.20 -16.71
CA HIS A 487 -5.60 7.88 -18.13
C HIS A 487 -6.49 6.69 -18.52
N PHE A 488 -6.60 5.70 -17.65
CA PHE A 488 -7.51 4.57 -17.87
C PHE A 488 -8.97 5.05 -17.93
N ALA A 489 -9.40 5.88 -16.96
CA ALA A 489 -10.75 6.46 -16.97
C ALA A 489 -11.01 7.26 -18.26
N ARG A 490 -10.02 8.04 -18.72
CA ARG A 490 -10.06 8.76 -20.00
C ARG A 490 -10.23 7.80 -21.18
N ASN A 491 -9.42 6.73 -21.25
CA ASN A 491 -9.41 5.80 -22.37
C ASN A 491 -10.71 5.01 -22.49
N ILE A 492 -11.36 4.68 -21.38
CA ILE A 492 -12.67 4.02 -21.38
C ILE A 492 -13.84 5.00 -21.36
N SER A 493 -13.60 6.29 -21.17
CA SER A 493 -14.62 7.35 -21.03
C SER A 493 -15.67 7.03 -19.95
N ARG A 494 -15.24 6.50 -18.80
CA ARG A 494 -16.13 6.08 -17.70
C ARG A 494 -15.56 6.51 -16.34
N PRO A 495 -16.43 6.72 -15.34
CA PRO A 495 -15.97 6.91 -13.96
C PRO A 495 -15.32 5.64 -13.42
N VAL A 496 -14.29 5.79 -12.61
CA VAL A 496 -13.60 4.72 -11.92
C VAL A 496 -13.49 5.03 -10.43
N SER A 497 -13.20 4.02 -9.64
CA SER A 497 -12.89 4.17 -8.22
C SER A 497 -11.69 3.32 -7.86
N SER A 498 -10.89 3.75 -6.88
CA SER A 498 -9.67 3.05 -6.52
C SER A 498 -9.47 2.92 -5.00
N ILE A 499 -8.81 1.84 -4.60
CA ILE A 499 -8.25 1.63 -3.25
C ILE A 499 -6.80 1.27 -3.46
N VAL A 500 -5.91 2.10 -2.93
CA VAL A 500 -4.46 1.95 -3.12
C VAL A 500 -3.77 1.75 -1.78
N SER A 501 -2.73 0.92 -1.78
CA SER A 501 -1.90 0.64 -0.60
C SER A 501 -0.45 0.46 -1.00
N ASP A 502 0.39 1.43 -0.68
CA ASP A 502 1.83 1.35 -0.96
C ASP A 502 2.44 0.10 -0.33
N GLY A 503 3.18 -0.65 -1.15
CA GLY A 503 3.82 -1.89 -0.72
C GLY A 503 2.87 -2.98 -0.22
N GLY A 504 1.57 -2.85 -0.45
CA GLY A 504 0.56 -3.71 0.13
C GLY A 504 -0.47 -4.28 -0.85
N ALA A 505 -0.12 -4.38 -2.13
CA ALA A 505 -1.06 -4.87 -3.14
C ALA A 505 -1.43 -6.34 -2.96
N SER A 506 -0.58 -7.15 -2.35
CA SER A 506 -0.84 -8.59 -2.15
C SER A 506 -1.93 -8.85 -1.11
N THR A 507 -1.80 -8.30 0.09
CA THR A 507 -2.73 -8.56 1.22
C THR A 507 -3.40 -7.29 1.73
N LEU A 508 -2.64 -6.24 2.05
CA LEU A 508 -3.18 -5.05 2.73
C LEU A 508 -4.26 -4.32 1.93
N VAL A 509 -4.16 -4.26 0.59
CA VAL A 509 -5.18 -3.63 -0.23
C VAL A 509 -6.50 -4.40 -0.19
N ARG A 510 -6.46 -5.74 -0.11
CA ARG A 510 -7.64 -6.58 0.07
C ARG A 510 -8.24 -6.46 1.46
N GLU A 511 -7.40 -6.33 2.49
CA GLU A 511 -7.86 -6.00 3.84
C GLU A 511 -8.54 -4.62 3.90
N LYS A 512 -7.96 -3.61 3.22
CA LYS A 512 -8.62 -2.30 3.08
C LYS A 512 -9.96 -2.38 2.38
N LEU A 513 -10.08 -3.25 1.36
CA LEU A 513 -11.35 -3.52 0.69
C LEU A 513 -12.36 -4.15 1.65
N ALA A 514 -11.96 -5.19 2.39
CA ALA A 514 -12.82 -5.90 3.33
C ALA A 514 -13.39 -4.99 4.43
N ARG A 515 -12.60 -3.99 4.85
CA ARG A 515 -13.04 -2.99 5.86
C ARG A 515 -14.01 -1.93 5.31
N LYS A 516 -14.17 -1.81 4.00
CA LYS A 516 -15.06 -0.83 3.36
C LYS A 516 -16.38 -1.47 2.98
N ALA A 517 -17.32 -1.52 3.91
CA ALA A 517 -18.65 -2.03 3.66
C ALA A 517 -19.30 -1.36 2.44
N GLY A 518 -19.99 -2.16 1.63
CA GLY A 518 -20.77 -1.67 0.49
C GLY A 518 -19.99 -1.14 -0.71
N VAL A 519 -18.65 -1.05 -0.67
CA VAL A 519 -17.86 -0.52 -1.79
C VAL A 519 -17.95 -1.37 -3.05
N LEU A 520 -18.27 -2.66 -2.91
CA LEU A 520 -18.50 -3.60 -4.00
C LEU A 520 -19.90 -3.49 -4.62
N LYS A 521 -20.84 -2.81 -3.95
CA LYS A 521 -22.21 -2.65 -4.45
C LYS A 521 -22.22 -1.94 -5.82
N GLY A 522 -22.86 -2.55 -6.80
CA GLY A 522 -22.96 -2.02 -8.15
C GLY A 522 -21.70 -2.16 -9.01
N LYS A 523 -20.61 -2.70 -8.48
CA LYS A 523 -19.41 -2.98 -9.27
C LYS A 523 -19.65 -4.18 -10.20
N LYS A 524 -19.04 -4.13 -11.38
CA LYS A 524 -19.07 -5.19 -12.40
C LYS A 524 -17.68 -5.74 -12.70
N LEU A 525 -16.66 -4.92 -12.45
CA LEU A 525 -15.27 -5.25 -12.66
C LEU A 525 -14.43 -4.80 -11.47
N LEU A 526 -13.56 -5.67 -11.01
CA LEU A 526 -12.46 -5.32 -10.14
C LEU A 526 -11.14 -5.53 -10.88
N ILE A 527 -10.35 -4.48 -11.01
CA ILE A 527 -8.99 -4.54 -11.56
C ILE A 527 -8.04 -4.61 -10.37
N TRP A 528 -7.23 -5.67 -10.30
CA TRP A 528 -6.23 -5.83 -9.27
C TRP A 528 -4.84 -5.69 -9.86
N GLU A 529 -4.23 -4.55 -9.62
CA GLU A 529 -2.89 -4.21 -10.06
C GLU A 529 -1.89 -4.42 -8.93
N PHE A 530 -0.76 -5.03 -9.24
CA PHE A 530 0.41 -5.16 -8.38
C PHE A 530 1.68 -5.38 -9.19
N VAL A 531 2.81 -4.93 -8.63
CA VAL A 531 4.11 -5.14 -9.24
C VAL A 531 4.58 -6.59 -9.09
N GLU A 532 5.31 -7.11 -10.08
CA GLU A 532 5.72 -8.53 -10.14
C GLU A 532 6.49 -9.01 -8.91
N ARG A 533 7.31 -8.17 -8.27
CA ARG A 533 8.04 -8.54 -7.05
C ARG A 533 7.12 -8.94 -5.90
N ASP A 534 5.91 -8.40 -5.84
CA ASP A 534 4.94 -8.72 -4.79
C ASP A 534 4.49 -10.18 -4.80
N LEU A 535 4.65 -10.86 -5.93
CA LEU A 535 4.44 -12.32 -6.01
C LEU A 535 5.33 -13.10 -5.04
N ARG A 536 6.46 -12.52 -4.62
CA ARG A 536 7.40 -13.11 -3.65
C ARG A 536 7.55 -12.27 -2.39
N PHE A 537 7.66 -10.94 -2.54
CA PHE A 537 8.05 -10.01 -1.48
C PHE A 537 6.88 -9.14 -1.01
N GLY A 538 5.65 -9.45 -1.44
CA GLY A 538 4.47 -8.70 -1.03
C GLY A 538 4.39 -8.58 0.48
N ALA A 539 4.22 -7.36 0.98
CA ALA A 539 4.06 -7.10 2.39
C ALA A 539 2.88 -7.93 2.94
N GLU A 540 3.04 -8.51 4.13
CA GLU A 540 2.04 -9.37 4.76
C GLU A 540 1.76 -10.70 4.04
N GLY A 541 2.52 -11.04 2.97
CA GLY A 541 2.32 -12.26 2.19
C GLY A 541 1.07 -12.25 1.32
N TRP A 542 0.49 -13.43 1.04
CA TRP A 542 -0.69 -13.64 0.20
C TRP A 542 -1.82 -14.29 1.02
N LYS A 543 -2.18 -13.68 2.14
CA LYS A 543 -3.21 -14.19 3.04
C LYS A 543 -4.56 -14.33 2.33
N THR A 544 -5.34 -15.31 2.72
CA THR A 544 -6.76 -15.38 2.33
C THR A 544 -7.53 -14.35 3.14
N ILE A 545 -8.28 -13.49 2.45
CA ILE A 545 -9.16 -12.47 3.04
C ILE A 545 -10.58 -12.82 2.64
N GLU A 546 -11.47 -12.87 3.60
CA GLU A 546 -12.92 -13.09 3.37
C GLU A 546 -13.63 -11.72 3.19
N PHE A 547 -14.63 -11.66 2.28
CA PHE A 547 -15.37 -10.45 1.92
C PHE A 547 -16.88 -10.63 2.09
#